data_a68c074a483501c67937fa0338721082
#
_entry.id   a68c074a483501c67937fa0338721082
#
_cell.length_a   1.000
_cell.length_b   1.000
_cell.length_c   1.000
_cell.angle_alpha   90.00
_cell.angle_beta   90.00
_cell.angle_gamma   90.00
#
_symmetry.space_group_name_H-M   'P 1'
#
loop_
_entity.id
_entity.type
_entity.pdbx_description
1 polymer ?
#
loop_
_entity_poly.entity_id
_entity_poly.type
_entity_poly.pdbx_seq_one_letter_code
_entity_poly.pdbx_strand_id
1 'polypeptide(L)'
;MKKINILILAVIAIFALQSCNLERYPLTSLSEESFWDDSEKSNLALTSLYRGSISNGVEYTSSDFWSYHGLLFMEHLTDNAFDRRGENNPFFSISSGKLLNSNAFIANYWASAYKRIGMCNRFLEGIAKSPERADKTRKAAEARFLRA
;
A
#
# COMPACT_ATOMS: atom_id res chain seq x y z
N MET A 1 -45.23 -48.35 0.54
CA MET A 1 -43.82 -48.48 0.97
C MET A 1 -42.87 -47.87 -0.10
N LYS A 2 -42.94 -48.21 -1.38
CA LYS A 2 -42.02 -47.65 -2.42
C LYS A 2 -42.03 -46.11 -2.51
N LYS A 3 -43.18 -45.45 -2.39
CA LYS A 3 -43.28 -43.96 -2.48
C LYS A 3 -42.65 -43.28 -1.28
N ILE A 4 -42.71 -43.86 -0.10
CA ILE A 4 -42.09 -43.33 1.13
C ILE A 4 -40.56 -43.42 1.02
N ASN A 5 -40.03 -44.50 0.51
CA ASN A 5 -38.57 -44.66 0.32
C ASN A 5 -38.02 -43.68 -0.71
N ILE A 6 -38.77 -43.37 -1.77
CA ILE A 6 -38.36 -42.36 -2.76
C ILE A 6 -38.33 -40.96 -2.13
N LEU A 7 -39.31 -40.67 -1.28
CA LEU A 7 -39.38 -39.37 -0.60
C LEU A 7 -38.21 -39.17 0.40
N ILE A 8 -37.89 -40.22 1.15
CA ILE A 8 -36.73 -40.22 2.07
C ILE A 8 -35.42 -40.04 1.29
N LEU A 9 -35.28 -40.75 0.15
CA LEU A 9 -34.08 -40.64 -0.70
C LEU A 9 -33.93 -39.23 -1.28
N ALA A 10 -35.01 -38.59 -1.68
CA ALA A 10 -35.03 -37.21 -2.19
C ALA A 10 -34.62 -36.19 -1.10
N VAL A 11 -35.11 -36.37 0.15
CA VAL A 11 -34.74 -35.50 1.26
C VAL A 11 -33.26 -35.65 1.60
N ILE A 12 -32.71 -36.84 1.63
CA ILE A 12 -31.28 -37.10 1.88
C ILE A 12 -30.43 -36.49 0.77
N ALA A 13 -30.87 -36.58 -0.51
CA ALA A 13 -30.16 -35.96 -1.63
C ALA A 13 -30.12 -34.41 -1.52
N ILE A 14 -31.20 -33.76 -1.06
CA ILE A 14 -31.25 -32.33 -0.83
C ILE A 14 -30.30 -31.91 0.29
N PHE A 15 -30.19 -32.67 1.37
CA PHE A 15 -29.22 -32.39 2.46
C PHE A 15 -27.77 -32.65 2.02
N ALA A 16 -27.51 -33.60 1.15
CA ALA A 16 -26.16 -33.88 0.60
C ALA A 16 -25.66 -32.74 -0.34
N LEU A 17 -26.56 -31.99 -0.96
CA LEU A 17 -26.20 -30.84 -1.80
C LEU A 17 -25.80 -29.56 -1.03
N GLN A 18 -26.01 -29.52 0.28
CA GLN A 18 -25.54 -28.44 1.14
C GLN A 18 -24.05 -28.62 1.52
N SER A 19 -23.25 -29.06 0.57
CA SER A 19 -21.85 -29.40 0.78
C SER A 19 -20.98 -28.18 0.76
N CYS A 20 -20.30 -28.00 1.86
CA CYS A 20 -18.96 -27.42 2.01
C CYS A 20 -18.70 -26.09 1.32
N ASN A 21 -18.58 -25.06 2.13
CA ASN A 21 -17.79 -23.89 1.76
C ASN A 21 -16.33 -24.37 1.53
N LEU A 22 -15.96 -24.53 0.27
CA LEU A 22 -14.63 -24.98 -0.18
C LEU A 22 -13.58 -23.86 -0.12
N GLU A 23 -13.97 -22.65 0.28
CA GLU A 23 -13.03 -21.56 0.47
C GLU A 23 -12.19 -21.81 1.73
N ARG A 24 -11.09 -22.51 1.53
CA ARG A 24 -10.05 -22.68 2.54
C ARG A 24 -8.99 -21.60 2.34
N TYR A 25 -9.00 -20.60 3.21
CA TYR A 25 -7.88 -19.67 3.29
C TYR A 25 -6.64 -20.41 3.84
N PRO A 26 -5.45 -20.18 3.27
CA PRO A 26 -4.22 -20.76 3.79
C PRO A 26 -4.01 -20.34 5.24
N LEU A 27 -3.89 -21.27 6.16
CA LEU A 27 -3.66 -21.00 7.57
C LEU A 27 -2.29 -20.33 7.85
N THR A 28 -1.36 -20.43 6.90
CA THR A 28 0.02 -19.95 7.00
C THR A 28 0.28 -18.68 6.20
N SER A 29 -0.68 -18.20 5.41
CA SER A 29 -0.56 -16.94 4.67
C SER A 29 -1.71 -15.99 5.01
N LEU A 30 -1.39 -14.71 5.05
CA LEU A 30 -2.39 -13.66 5.22
C LEU A 30 -3.29 -13.63 3.98
N SER A 31 -4.55 -14.03 4.11
CA SER A 31 -5.54 -13.81 3.06
C SER A 31 -5.99 -12.35 3.08
N GLU A 32 -6.26 -11.78 1.91
CA GLU A 32 -6.70 -10.39 1.80
C GLU A 32 -7.97 -10.12 2.64
N GLU A 33 -8.90 -11.05 2.68
CA GLU A 33 -10.16 -10.91 3.45
C GLU A 33 -9.92 -10.90 4.96
N SER A 34 -9.15 -11.85 5.50
CA SER A 34 -8.88 -11.90 6.95
C SER A 34 -7.92 -10.81 7.44
N PHE A 35 -7.19 -10.16 6.52
CA PHE A 35 -6.26 -9.10 6.86
C PHE A 35 -6.99 -7.85 7.36
N TRP A 36 -8.06 -7.44 6.70
CA TRP A 36 -8.78 -6.21 7.01
C TRP A 36 -9.74 -6.33 8.18
N ASP A 37 -10.06 -7.55 8.62
CA ASP A 37 -10.89 -7.80 9.79
C ASP A 37 -10.17 -7.49 11.11
N ASP A 38 -8.84 -7.48 11.08
CA ASP A 38 -8.00 -7.26 12.25
C ASP A 38 -7.52 -5.79 12.32
N SER A 39 -7.80 -5.15 13.47
CA SER A 39 -7.37 -3.76 13.71
C SER A 39 -5.85 -3.61 13.77
N GLU A 40 -5.14 -4.59 14.32
CA GLU A 40 -3.68 -4.55 14.43
C GLU A 40 -3.01 -4.67 13.06
N LYS A 41 -3.48 -5.61 12.24
CA LYS A 41 -3.01 -5.76 10.86
C LYS A 41 -3.25 -4.49 10.03
N SER A 42 -4.42 -3.88 10.16
CA SER A 42 -4.72 -2.62 9.49
C SER A 42 -3.87 -1.44 10.01
N ASN A 43 -3.43 -1.45 11.28
CA ASN A 43 -2.44 -0.50 11.81
C ASN A 43 -1.06 -0.72 11.17
N LEU A 44 -0.62 -1.96 11.02
CA LEU A 44 0.65 -2.27 10.34
C LEU A 44 0.61 -1.80 8.88
N ALA A 45 -0.50 -2.02 8.19
CA ALA A 45 -0.69 -1.51 6.83
C ALA A 45 -0.64 0.02 6.77
N LEU A 46 -1.30 0.73 7.69
CA LEU A 46 -1.24 2.19 7.79
C LEU A 46 0.19 2.67 8.06
N THR A 47 0.90 2.04 9.00
CA THR A 47 2.28 2.37 9.31
C THR A 47 3.19 2.22 8.09
N SER A 48 2.91 1.24 7.22
CA SER A 48 3.68 1.06 5.98
C SER A 48 3.54 2.23 5.00
N LEU A 49 2.46 3.01 5.08
CA LEU A 49 2.29 4.21 4.25
C LEU A 49 3.24 5.34 4.67
N TYR A 50 3.64 5.37 5.94
CA TYR A 50 4.62 6.35 6.46
C TYR A 50 6.07 5.95 6.17
N ARG A 51 6.33 4.67 5.90
CA ARG A 51 7.70 4.21 5.64
C ARG A 51 8.14 4.53 4.23
N GLY A 52 9.42 4.90 4.12
CA GLY A 52 10.13 4.95 2.86
C GLY A 52 10.17 3.59 2.14
N SER A 53 10.46 3.61 0.86
CA SER A 53 10.65 2.39 0.09
C SER A 53 11.90 1.65 0.60
N ILE A 54 11.75 0.40 1.03
CA ILE A 54 12.88 -0.46 1.38
C ILE A 54 13.36 -1.11 0.09
N SER A 55 14.62 -0.85 -0.28
CA SER A 55 15.30 -1.56 -1.34
C SER A 55 16.50 -2.29 -0.75
N ASN A 56 16.58 -3.61 -0.95
CA ASN A 56 17.69 -4.47 -0.47
C ASN A 56 17.99 -4.35 1.03
N GLY A 57 16.97 -4.19 1.87
CA GLY A 57 17.12 -4.03 3.31
C GLY A 57 17.63 -2.67 3.78
N VAL A 58 17.87 -1.73 2.88
CA VAL A 58 18.22 -0.34 3.20
C VAL A 58 16.96 0.51 3.16
N GLU A 59 16.69 1.24 4.23
CA GLU A 59 15.46 2.04 4.40
C GLU A 59 15.37 3.26 3.47
N TYR A 60 16.42 3.57 2.72
CA TYR A 60 16.51 4.79 1.92
C TYR A 60 16.98 4.49 0.51
N THR A 61 16.07 4.59 -0.44
CA THR A 61 16.49 4.88 -1.80
C THR A 61 16.66 6.39 -1.93
N SER A 62 17.71 6.82 -2.60
CA SER A 62 18.07 8.23 -2.78
C SER A 62 17.01 9.10 -3.45
N SER A 63 15.92 8.51 -3.92
CA SER A 63 14.85 9.16 -4.66
C SER A 63 13.46 8.92 -4.05
N ASP A 64 13.37 8.41 -2.82
CA ASP A 64 12.08 8.24 -2.17
C ASP A 64 11.55 9.59 -1.66
N PHE A 65 10.31 9.90 -1.99
CA PHE A 65 9.60 11.12 -1.58
C PHE A 65 9.68 11.39 -0.06
N TRP A 66 9.53 10.34 0.77
CA TRP A 66 9.56 10.43 2.23
C TRP A 66 10.96 10.25 2.83
N SER A 67 11.98 10.08 2.01
CA SER A 67 13.34 9.94 2.49
C SER A 67 13.97 11.30 2.79
N TYR A 68 15.06 11.25 3.53
CA TYR A 68 15.94 12.40 3.73
C TYR A 68 16.35 13.08 2.41
N HIS A 69 16.65 12.29 1.37
CA HIS A 69 16.98 12.83 0.05
C HIS A 69 15.78 13.47 -0.66
N GLY A 70 14.56 13.00 -0.40
CA GLY A 70 13.36 13.63 -0.93
C GLY A 70 13.14 15.04 -0.39
N LEU A 71 13.36 15.23 0.91
CA LEU A 71 13.34 16.57 1.53
C LEU A 71 14.44 17.48 0.95
N LEU A 72 15.67 16.97 0.86
CA LEU A 72 16.77 17.73 0.26
C LEU A 72 16.50 18.09 -1.19
N PHE A 73 15.87 17.21 -1.94
CA PHE A 73 15.49 17.49 -3.34
C PHE A 73 14.57 18.70 -3.42
N MET A 74 13.56 18.79 -2.56
CA MET A 74 12.65 19.93 -2.53
C MET A 74 13.36 21.23 -2.20
N GLU A 75 14.30 21.21 -1.23
CA GLU A 75 15.09 22.39 -0.87
C GLU A 75 16.02 22.84 -2.01
N HIS A 76 16.58 21.89 -2.79
CA HIS A 76 17.44 22.22 -3.93
C HIS A 76 16.67 22.73 -5.16
N LEU A 77 15.34 22.57 -5.19
CA LEU A 77 14.49 23.20 -6.22
C LEU A 77 14.20 24.67 -5.94
N THR A 78 14.57 25.13 -4.75
CA THR A 78 14.40 26.51 -4.31
C THR A 78 15.77 27.20 -4.18
N ASP A 79 15.78 28.44 -3.74
CA ASP A 79 16.99 29.20 -3.40
C ASP A 79 17.53 28.92 -1.99
N ASN A 80 16.86 28.04 -1.22
CA ASN A 80 17.23 27.71 0.15
C ASN A 80 18.46 26.81 0.26
N ALA A 81 18.75 26.02 -0.77
CA ALA A 81 19.85 25.07 -0.74
C ALA A 81 20.65 25.02 -2.04
N PHE A 82 21.96 24.89 -1.90
CA PHE A 82 22.89 24.74 -3.01
C PHE A 82 23.87 23.59 -2.75
N ASP A 83 24.05 22.73 -3.74
CA ASP A 83 25.02 21.65 -3.64
C ASP A 83 26.42 22.08 -4.09
N ARG A 84 27.36 22.16 -3.15
CA ARG A 84 28.76 22.56 -3.39
C ARG A 84 29.66 21.46 -3.96
N ARG A 85 29.14 20.22 -4.10
CA ARG A 85 29.94 19.06 -4.48
C ARG A 85 30.32 19.01 -5.96
N GLY A 86 29.78 19.93 -6.78
CA GLY A 86 30.14 20.07 -8.18
C GLY A 86 29.29 19.22 -9.15
N GLU A 87 29.60 19.33 -10.45
CA GLU A 87 28.76 18.86 -11.55
C GLU A 87 28.48 17.36 -11.59
N ASN A 88 29.29 16.56 -10.94
CA ASN A 88 29.09 15.11 -10.84
C ASN A 88 28.00 14.70 -9.82
N ASN A 89 27.46 15.66 -9.09
CA ASN A 89 26.41 15.37 -8.10
C ASN A 89 25.02 15.70 -8.67
N PRO A 90 24.05 14.80 -8.54
CA PRO A 90 22.69 15.03 -9.04
C PRO A 90 22.02 16.30 -8.49
N PHE A 91 22.28 16.66 -7.23
CA PHE A 91 21.71 17.86 -6.62
C PHE A 91 22.34 19.16 -7.15
N PHE A 92 23.57 19.12 -7.62
CA PHE A 92 24.21 20.29 -8.21
C PHE A 92 23.48 20.73 -9.50
N SER A 93 23.13 19.81 -10.36
CA SER A 93 22.39 20.12 -11.59
C SER A 93 21.01 20.72 -11.31
N ILE A 94 20.39 20.32 -10.19
CA ILE A 94 19.11 20.84 -9.73
C ILE A 94 19.28 22.29 -9.24
N SER A 95 20.15 22.51 -8.25
CA SER A 95 20.35 23.81 -7.62
C SER A 95 21.01 24.87 -8.51
N SER A 96 21.72 24.44 -9.56
CA SER A 96 22.34 25.32 -10.56
C SER A 96 21.44 25.68 -11.73
N GLY A 97 20.19 25.24 -11.74
CA GLY A 97 19.26 25.48 -12.84
C GLY A 97 19.57 24.71 -14.14
N LYS A 98 20.50 23.75 -14.10
CA LYS A 98 20.89 22.91 -15.26
C LYS A 98 20.09 21.62 -15.33
N LEU A 99 18.85 21.64 -14.86
CA LEU A 99 18.02 20.46 -14.77
C LEU A 99 17.50 20.06 -16.17
N LEU A 100 17.81 18.83 -16.58
CA LEU A 100 17.30 18.24 -17.79
C LEU A 100 16.08 17.37 -17.51
N ASN A 101 15.16 17.28 -18.47
CA ASN A 101 13.98 16.40 -18.41
C ASN A 101 14.37 14.90 -18.34
N SER A 102 15.59 14.54 -18.72
CA SER A 102 16.13 13.19 -18.62
C SER A 102 16.79 12.88 -17.27
N ASN A 103 16.70 13.79 -16.29
CA ASN A 103 17.32 13.58 -14.99
C ASN A 103 16.66 12.41 -14.25
N ALA A 104 17.46 11.36 -14.00
CA ALA A 104 16.99 10.13 -13.36
C ALA A 104 16.43 10.36 -11.93
N PHE A 105 16.93 11.38 -11.22
CA PHE A 105 16.44 11.69 -9.89
C PHE A 105 14.99 12.16 -9.91
N ILE A 106 14.63 13.02 -10.86
CA ILE A 106 13.24 13.47 -11.04
C ILE A 106 12.33 12.30 -11.41
N ALA A 107 12.76 11.49 -12.39
CA ALA A 107 11.97 10.33 -12.81
C ALA A 107 11.70 9.37 -11.64
N ASN A 108 12.72 9.08 -10.84
CA ASN A 108 12.60 8.22 -9.68
C ASN A 108 11.74 8.85 -8.57
N TYR A 109 11.88 10.15 -8.33
CA TYR A 109 11.08 10.88 -7.36
C TYR A 109 9.58 10.84 -7.74
N TRP A 110 9.29 11.11 -9.01
CA TRP A 110 7.95 11.00 -9.57
C TRP A 110 7.37 9.59 -9.43
N ALA A 111 8.13 8.59 -9.82
CA ALA A 111 7.72 7.19 -9.70
C ALA A 111 7.46 6.79 -8.23
N SER A 112 8.29 7.26 -7.30
CA SER A 112 8.11 7.05 -5.86
C SER A 112 6.82 7.69 -5.36
N ALA A 113 6.52 8.93 -5.75
CA ALA A 113 5.29 9.61 -5.36
C ALA A 113 4.04 8.86 -5.83
N TYR A 114 3.99 8.45 -7.10
CA TYR A 114 2.86 7.68 -7.64
C TYR A 114 2.73 6.29 -7.03
N LYS A 115 3.84 5.64 -6.71
CA LYS A 115 3.81 4.37 -5.96
C LYS A 115 3.14 4.55 -4.61
N ARG A 116 3.41 5.66 -3.91
CA ARG A 116 2.80 6.00 -2.63
C ARG A 116 1.31 6.27 -2.75
N ILE A 117 0.90 7.05 -3.74
CA ILE A 117 -0.51 7.28 -4.05
C ILE A 117 -1.23 5.93 -4.27
N GLY A 118 -0.61 5.02 -5.03
CA GLY A 118 -1.15 3.68 -5.26
C GLY A 118 -1.26 2.84 -3.98
N MET A 119 -0.29 2.94 -3.07
CA MET A 119 -0.35 2.27 -1.76
C MET A 119 -1.50 2.84 -0.91
N CYS A 120 -1.66 4.17 -0.85
CA CYS A 120 -2.76 4.81 -0.15
C CYS A 120 -4.12 4.40 -0.71
N ASN A 121 -4.27 4.33 -2.03
CA ASN A 121 -5.51 3.88 -2.66
C ASN A 121 -5.84 2.44 -2.27
N ARG A 122 -4.88 1.51 -2.35
CA ARG A 122 -5.10 0.12 -1.91
C ARG A 122 -5.47 0.01 -0.44
N PHE A 123 -4.84 0.81 0.41
CA PHE A 123 -5.21 0.87 1.82
C PHE A 123 -6.65 1.34 2.00
N LEU A 124 -7.06 2.41 1.29
CA LEU A 124 -8.41 2.95 1.38
C LEU A 124 -9.47 1.95 0.89
N GLU A 125 -9.19 1.22 -0.18
CA GLU A 125 -10.06 0.14 -0.67
C GLU A 125 -10.17 -1.01 0.34
N GLY A 126 -9.06 -1.41 0.94
CA GLY A 126 -9.05 -2.48 1.94
C GLY A 126 -9.75 -2.09 3.23
N ILE A 127 -9.45 -0.90 3.80
CA ILE A 127 -10.09 -0.45 5.03
C ILE A 127 -11.60 -0.21 4.86
N ALA A 128 -12.06 0.12 3.65
CA ALA A 128 -13.49 0.25 3.36
C ALA A 128 -14.24 -1.07 3.55
N LYS A 129 -13.61 -2.20 3.21
CA LYS A 129 -14.18 -3.55 3.37
C LYS A 129 -14.17 -4.04 4.83
N SER A 130 -13.37 -3.43 5.70
CA SER A 130 -13.26 -3.85 7.10
C SER A 130 -14.55 -3.62 7.87
N PRO A 131 -14.83 -4.39 8.94
CA PRO A 131 -15.96 -4.16 9.83
C PRO A 131 -15.98 -2.73 10.39
N GLU A 132 -17.15 -2.23 10.76
CA GLU A 132 -17.26 -0.93 11.42
C GLU A 132 -16.58 -0.97 12.81
N ARG A 133 -15.63 -0.05 12.98
CA ARG A 133 -14.84 0.12 14.21
C ARG A 133 -14.54 1.60 14.43
N ALA A 134 -14.33 1.98 15.68
CA ALA A 134 -14.06 3.38 16.06
C ALA A 134 -12.81 3.96 15.38
N ASP A 135 -11.83 3.13 15.08
CA ASP A 135 -10.56 3.53 14.46
C ASP A 135 -10.58 3.59 12.93
N LYS A 136 -11.60 3.00 12.28
CA LYS A 136 -11.72 2.92 10.82
C LYS A 136 -11.70 4.31 10.15
N THR A 137 -12.53 5.22 10.64
CA THR A 137 -12.64 6.58 10.11
C THR A 137 -11.32 7.34 10.24
N ARG A 138 -10.65 7.24 11.41
CA ARG A 138 -9.36 7.87 11.66
C ARG A 138 -8.29 7.34 10.68
N LYS A 139 -8.17 6.01 10.57
CA LYS A 139 -7.20 5.37 9.65
C LYS A 139 -7.42 5.78 8.20
N ALA A 140 -8.68 5.84 7.76
CA ALA A 140 -9.02 6.29 6.41
C ALA A 140 -8.67 7.78 6.20
N ALA A 141 -8.86 8.63 7.22
CA ALA A 141 -8.50 10.04 7.16
C ALA A 141 -6.97 10.23 7.06
N GLU A 142 -6.19 9.50 7.86
CA GLU A 142 -4.72 9.50 7.78
C GLU A 142 -4.22 9.08 6.39
N ALA A 143 -4.78 8.01 5.83
CA ALA A 143 -4.39 7.56 4.49
C ALA A 143 -4.74 8.58 3.38
N ARG A 144 -5.89 9.28 3.51
CA ARG A 144 -6.25 10.37 2.60
C ARG A 144 -5.31 11.56 2.72
N PHE A 145 -4.92 11.92 3.93
CA PHE A 145 -3.95 12.98 4.19
C PHE A 145 -2.59 12.65 3.53
N LEU A 146 -2.09 11.43 3.73
CA LEU A 146 -0.84 11.00 3.12
C LEU A 146 -0.90 10.93 1.59
N ARG A 147 -2.07 10.69 1.02
CA ARG A 147 -2.27 10.64 -0.43
C ARG A 147 -2.26 12.03 -1.08
N ALA A 148 -2.74 13.06 -0.38
CA ALA A 148 -2.83 14.44 -0.87
C ALA A 148 -1.46 15.10 -0.97
#